data_d8fc8c58432c3913e69aeb5de5d5e984
#
_entry.id   d8fc8c58432c3913e69aeb5de5d5e984
#
_cell.length_a   1.000
_cell.length_b   1.000
_cell.length_c   1.000
_cell.angle_alpha   90.00
_cell.angle_beta   90.00
_cell.angle_gamma   90.00
#
_symmetry.space_group_name_H-M   'P 1'
#
loop_
_entity.id
_entity.type
_entity.pdbx_description
1 polymer ?
#
loop_
_entity_poly.entity_id
_entity_poly.type
_entity_poly.pdbx_seq_one_letter_code
_entity_poly.pdbx_strand_id
1 'polypeptide(L)'
;MFSMVPINLLTGSKKADYLITGNWAKKAYEEATKFGDVKILASSEEDNYSYIPKFKPEDIRPDVDYVHICYNNTIFGTHCNEVPDVGDHLLVADMSSCILSEEVDVTKFGLIYAGAQKNVAPAGVTIVIVRKDLVGKAPANTPVYLDYATHAKKGSMYNTPPCYPIYIAGEVFKYLLKNGGVKVTHERDVEKANLLYGYLDKSEMFKPSVAKEDRSLMNITFVTGDPELDKKFIAG
;
A
#
# COMPACT_ATOMS: atom_id res chain seq x y z
N MET A 1 7.19 9.17 -0.96
CA MET A 1 5.73 9.22 -1.25
C MET A 1 4.94 9.81 -0.09
N PHE A 2 5.26 9.52 1.15
CA PHE A 2 4.48 10.01 2.31
C PHE A 2 4.34 11.55 2.37
N SER A 3 5.41 12.30 2.03
CA SER A 3 5.33 13.76 1.87
C SER A 3 4.75 14.19 0.51
N MET A 4 5.08 13.43 -0.55
CA MET A 4 4.70 13.81 -1.92
C MET A 4 3.17 13.76 -2.15
N VAL A 5 2.49 12.75 -1.56
CA VAL A 5 1.03 12.63 -1.64
C VAL A 5 0.34 13.87 -1.04
N PRO A 6 0.55 14.23 0.25
CA PRO A 6 -0.12 15.38 0.82
C PRO A 6 0.27 16.71 0.15
N ILE A 7 1.51 16.89 -0.27
CA ILE A 7 1.93 18.11 -1.00
C ILE A 7 1.11 18.32 -2.29
N ASN A 8 0.84 17.24 -3.03
CA ASN A 8 0.13 17.34 -4.30
C ASN A 8 -1.39 17.26 -4.18
N LEU A 9 -1.92 16.65 -3.13
CA LEU A 9 -3.35 16.36 -3.03
C LEU A 9 -4.09 17.17 -1.95
N LEU A 10 -3.44 17.68 -0.89
CA LEU A 10 -4.05 18.57 0.09
C LEU A 10 -4.17 20.01 -0.47
N THR A 11 -4.98 20.18 -1.49
CA THR A 11 -5.05 21.42 -2.28
C THR A 11 -6.40 22.12 -2.23
N GLY A 12 -7.43 21.46 -1.74
CA GLY A 12 -8.76 22.01 -1.53
C GLY A 12 -8.98 22.44 -0.08
N SER A 13 -9.60 21.58 0.69
CA SER A 13 -9.89 21.80 2.13
C SER A 13 -8.66 21.68 3.03
N LYS A 14 -7.60 21.06 2.51
CA LYS A 14 -6.40 20.61 3.26
C LYS A 14 -6.71 19.59 4.37
N LYS A 15 -7.74 18.78 4.15
CA LYS A 15 -8.15 17.71 5.06
C LYS A 15 -7.94 16.35 4.38
N ALA A 16 -7.52 15.35 5.15
CA ALA A 16 -7.49 13.97 4.70
C ALA A 16 -7.78 13.02 5.85
N ASP A 17 -8.36 11.87 5.52
CA ASP A 17 -8.64 10.79 6.48
C ASP A 17 -7.79 9.56 6.16
N TYR A 18 -7.24 8.93 7.21
CA TYR A 18 -6.30 7.83 7.09
C TYR A 18 -6.81 6.60 7.82
N LEU A 19 -6.78 5.45 7.14
CA LEU A 19 -6.99 4.14 7.76
C LEU A 19 -5.66 3.62 8.29
N ILE A 20 -5.57 3.38 9.60
CA ILE A 20 -4.32 2.97 10.26
C ILE A 20 -4.34 1.46 10.50
N THR A 21 -3.68 0.73 9.62
CA THR A 21 -3.64 -0.74 9.59
C THR A 21 -2.24 -1.32 9.74
N GLY A 22 -1.26 -0.49 10.10
CA GLY A 22 0.12 -0.91 10.28
C GLY A 22 1.10 0.25 10.31
N ASN A 23 2.38 -0.06 10.49
CA ASN A 23 3.46 0.93 10.62
C ASN A 23 3.54 1.90 9.45
N TRP A 24 3.36 1.41 8.22
CA TRP A 24 3.51 2.26 7.04
C TRP A 24 2.33 3.22 6.90
N ALA A 25 1.11 2.76 7.22
CA ALA A 25 -0.07 3.62 7.28
C ALA A 25 0.10 4.71 8.35
N LYS A 26 0.60 4.34 9.55
CA LYS A 26 0.89 5.29 10.64
C LYS A 26 1.94 6.33 10.23
N LYS A 27 3.06 5.90 9.65
CA LYS A 27 4.10 6.84 9.16
C LYS A 27 3.59 7.75 8.05
N ALA A 28 2.74 7.26 7.15
CA ALA A 28 2.12 8.09 6.13
C ALA A 28 1.20 9.15 6.74
N TYR A 29 0.40 8.76 7.73
CA TYR A 29 -0.44 9.67 8.52
C TYR A 29 0.39 10.75 9.23
N GLU A 30 1.40 10.33 10.02
CA GLU A 30 2.28 11.25 10.77
C GLU A 30 2.98 12.26 9.83
N GLU A 31 3.40 11.82 8.66
CA GLU A 31 3.99 12.74 7.68
C GLU A 31 2.96 13.71 7.11
N ALA A 32 1.76 13.23 6.80
CA ALA A 32 0.71 14.06 6.21
C ALA A 32 0.19 15.15 7.17
N THR A 33 0.21 14.93 8.49
CA THR A 33 -0.18 15.94 9.49
C THR A 33 0.65 17.22 9.43
N LYS A 34 1.82 17.19 8.81
CA LYS A 34 2.67 18.37 8.59
C LYS A 34 2.12 19.31 7.50
N PHE A 35 1.19 18.85 6.68
CA PHE A 35 0.70 19.56 5.50
C PHE A 35 -0.77 19.98 5.58
N GLY A 36 -1.54 19.45 6.51
CA GLY A 36 -2.95 19.76 6.67
C GLY A 36 -3.62 19.18 7.90
N ASP A 37 -4.94 19.35 8.00
CA ASP A 37 -5.78 18.72 9.03
C ASP A 37 -6.07 17.27 8.67
N VAL A 38 -5.23 16.37 9.15
CA VAL A 38 -5.31 14.94 8.87
C VAL A 38 -5.83 14.20 10.10
N LYS A 39 -6.82 13.32 9.92
CA LYS A 39 -7.39 12.52 11.00
C LYS A 39 -7.32 11.03 10.71
N ILE A 40 -7.35 10.26 11.79
CA ILE A 40 -7.52 8.81 11.73
C ILE A 40 -9.01 8.52 11.54
N LEU A 41 -9.35 7.85 10.42
CA LEU A 41 -10.69 7.37 10.13
C LEU A 41 -11.05 6.17 11.00
N ALA A 42 -10.17 5.18 11.00
CA ALA A 42 -10.24 4.01 11.86
C ALA A 42 -8.84 3.41 12.05
N SER A 43 -8.66 2.63 13.11
CA SER A 43 -7.37 2.01 13.45
C SER A 43 -7.58 0.65 14.10
N SER A 44 -6.70 -0.32 13.80
CA SER A 44 -6.57 -1.58 14.52
C SER A 44 -5.29 -1.66 15.36
N GLU A 45 -4.69 -0.52 15.71
CA GLU A 45 -3.44 -0.44 16.46
C GLU A 45 -3.53 -1.11 17.85
N GLU A 46 -4.63 -0.96 18.55
CA GLU A 46 -4.85 -1.55 19.88
C GLU A 46 -4.87 -3.09 19.83
N ASP A 47 -5.23 -3.67 18.68
CA ASP A 47 -5.25 -5.12 18.43
C ASP A 47 -4.03 -5.57 17.60
N ASN A 48 -2.90 -4.87 17.71
CA ASN A 48 -1.66 -5.16 16.98
C ASN A 48 -1.85 -5.29 15.46
N TYR A 49 -2.75 -4.51 14.88
CA TYR A 49 -3.06 -4.51 13.45
C TYR A 49 -3.44 -5.90 12.90
N SER A 50 -4.13 -6.70 13.70
CA SER A 50 -4.50 -8.08 13.34
C SER A 50 -5.69 -8.19 12.38
N TYR A 51 -6.33 -7.09 12.04
CA TYR A 51 -7.46 -7.01 11.08
C TYR A 51 -7.51 -5.64 10.39
N ILE A 52 -8.31 -5.56 9.32
CA ILE A 52 -8.64 -4.29 8.63
C ILE A 52 -9.92 -3.71 9.26
N PRO A 53 -9.86 -2.56 9.94
CA PRO A 53 -11.04 -1.96 10.54
C PRO A 53 -12.03 -1.55 9.45
N LYS A 54 -13.30 -1.88 9.65
CA LYS A 54 -14.40 -1.52 8.75
C LYS A 54 -14.87 -0.09 9.05
N PHE A 55 -15.22 0.62 8.01
CA PHE A 55 -15.83 1.94 8.06
C PHE A 55 -16.88 2.07 6.96
N LYS A 56 -17.70 3.10 7.02
CA LYS A 56 -18.69 3.42 6.00
C LYS A 56 -18.36 4.79 5.38
N PRO A 57 -18.88 5.11 4.18
CA PRO A 57 -18.70 6.43 3.58
C PRO A 57 -19.13 7.59 4.50
N GLU A 58 -20.14 7.37 5.35
CA GLU A 58 -20.63 8.39 6.30
C GLU A 58 -19.66 8.70 7.45
N ASP A 59 -18.72 7.81 7.72
CA ASP A 59 -17.69 8.00 8.75
C ASP A 59 -16.56 8.93 8.28
N ILE A 60 -16.45 9.11 6.95
CA ILE A 60 -15.46 9.97 6.31
C ILE A 60 -15.92 11.43 6.44
N ARG A 61 -15.02 12.33 6.82
CA ARG A 61 -15.33 13.75 6.85
C ARG A 61 -15.76 14.24 5.45
N PRO A 62 -16.88 14.96 5.31
CA PRO A 62 -17.50 15.24 4.00
C PRO A 62 -16.64 16.12 3.08
N ASP A 63 -15.68 16.86 3.63
CA ASP A 63 -14.87 17.82 2.92
C ASP A 63 -13.39 17.43 2.83
N VAL A 64 -13.05 16.14 2.94
CA VAL A 64 -11.67 15.69 2.76
C VAL A 64 -11.22 15.74 1.31
N ASP A 65 -9.96 16.11 1.09
CA ASP A 65 -9.34 16.09 -0.23
C ASP A 65 -9.07 14.64 -0.68
N TYR A 66 -8.83 13.72 0.28
CA TYR A 66 -8.68 12.28 0.00
C TYR A 66 -8.78 11.42 1.26
N VAL A 67 -9.00 10.13 1.05
CA VAL A 67 -8.85 9.04 2.03
C VAL A 67 -7.60 8.23 1.67
N HIS A 68 -6.76 7.90 2.65
CA HIS A 68 -5.55 7.13 2.44
C HIS A 68 -5.62 5.76 3.11
N ILE A 69 -5.20 4.72 2.38
CA ILE A 69 -5.08 3.35 2.89
C ILE A 69 -3.71 2.75 2.56
N CYS A 70 -3.24 1.83 3.40
CA CYS A 70 -2.20 0.88 3.05
C CYS A 70 -2.89 -0.43 2.65
N TYR A 71 -2.88 -0.73 1.34
CA TYR A 71 -3.67 -1.83 0.78
C TYR A 71 -3.19 -3.20 1.24
N ASN A 72 -1.87 -3.35 1.48
CA ASN A 72 -1.27 -4.53 2.08
C ASN A 72 -0.18 -4.14 3.10
N ASN A 73 -0.26 -4.68 4.29
CA ASN A 73 0.62 -4.36 5.42
C ASN A 73 1.73 -5.40 5.54
N THR A 74 2.92 -5.06 5.10
CA THR A 74 4.09 -5.94 4.99
C THR A 74 4.51 -6.57 6.31
N ILE A 75 4.44 -5.82 7.43
CA ILE A 75 4.94 -6.25 8.74
C ILE A 75 3.90 -7.08 9.49
N PHE A 76 2.63 -6.67 9.40
CA PHE A 76 1.55 -7.28 10.17
C PHE A 76 0.77 -8.35 9.40
N GLY A 77 0.86 -8.35 8.06
CA GLY A 77 0.25 -9.38 7.21
C GLY A 77 -1.22 -9.18 6.92
N THR A 78 -1.78 -7.99 7.17
CA THR A 78 -3.16 -7.66 6.79
C THR A 78 -3.25 -7.13 5.36
N HIS A 79 -4.33 -7.41 4.67
CA HIS A 79 -4.61 -7.02 3.29
C HIS A 79 -6.07 -6.59 3.12
N CYS A 80 -6.30 -5.55 2.33
CA CYS A 80 -7.66 -5.16 1.91
C CYS A 80 -8.09 -6.07 0.77
N ASN A 81 -8.87 -7.12 1.06
CA ASN A 81 -9.35 -8.07 0.05
C ASN A 81 -10.37 -7.47 -0.93
N GLU A 82 -10.92 -6.32 -0.59
CA GLU A 82 -11.79 -5.52 -1.46
C GLU A 82 -11.36 -4.06 -1.38
N VAL A 83 -11.55 -3.32 -2.48
CA VAL A 83 -11.36 -1.86 -2.48
C VAL A 83 -12.42 -1.26 -1.57
N PRO A 84 -12.03 -0.55 -0.49
CA PRO A 84 -13.00 0.03 0.42
C PRO A 84 -13.93 1.02 -0.28
N ASP A 85 -15.20 1.00 0.10
CA ASP A 85 -16.15 2.01 -0.35
C ASP A 85 -15.89 3.34 0.38
N VAL A 86 -15.48 4.34 -0.36
CA VAL A 86 -15.24 5.70 0.14
C VAL A 86 -16.27 6.69 -0.40
N GLY A 87 -17.37 6.19 -1.02
CA GLY A 87 -18.35 7.05 -1.69
C GLY A 87 -17.71 7.87 -2.81
N ASP A 88 -18.01 9.15 -2.85
CA ASP A 88 -17.49 10.08 -3.87
C ASP A 88 -16.08 10.62 -3.52
N HIS A 89 -15.49 10.21 -2.40
CA HIS A 89 -14.17 10.69 -1.98
C HIS A 89 -13.04 10.07 -2.80
N LEU A 90 -11.95 10.83 -2.92
CA LEU A 90 -10.74 10.38 -3.59
C LEU A 90 -10.01 9.32 -2.75
N LEU A 91 -9.78 8.13 -3.29
CA LEU A 91 -9.02 7.08 -2.61
C LEU A 91 -7.55 7.11 -3.04
N VAL A 92 -6.65 7.09 -2.07
CA VAL A 92 -5.20 6.99 -2.24
C VAL A 92 -4.70 5.70 -1.59
N ALA A 93 -3.93 4.88 -2.31
CA ALA A 93 -3.44 3.61 -1.80
C ALA A 93 -1.92 3.46 -1.88
N ASP A 94 -1.31 2.98 -0.80
CA ASP A 94 0.01 2.37 -0.80
C ASP A 94 -0.12 0.89 -1.14
N MET A 95 0.34 0.50 -2.33
CA MET A 95 0.37 -0.89 -2.80
C MET A 95 1.80 -1.46 -2.87
N SER A 96 2.75 -0.90 -2.14
CA SER A 96 4.17 -1.26 -2.24
C SER A 96 4.43 -2.76 -2.06
N SER A 97 3.66 -3.47 -1.26
CA SER A 97 3.88 -4.90 -1.00
C SER A 97 2.91 -5.85 -1.71
N CYS A 98 1.99 -5.32 -2.51
CA CYS A 98 1.01 -6.13 -3.26
C CYS A 98 0.80 -5.72 -4.72
N ILE A 99 1.45 -4.67 -5.20
CA ILE A 99 1.30 -4.28 -6.61
C ILE A 99 1.63 -5.47 -7.52
N LEU A 100 0.77 -5.73 -8.51
CA LEU A 100 0.86 -6.87 -9.43
C LEU A 100 0.66 -8.27 -8.81
N SER A 101 0.17 -8.37 -7.58
CA SER A 101 -0.21 -9.66 -6.98
C SER A 101 -1.66 -10.07 -7.32
N GLU A 102 -2.47 -9.11 -7.72
CA GLU A 102 -3.86 -9.31 -8.11
C GLU A 102 -4.31 -8.27 -9.14
N GLU A 103 -5.41 -8.54 -9.82
CA GLU A 103 -6.05 -7.57 -10.71
C GLU A 103 -6.79 -6.52 -9.89
N VAL A 104 -6.46 -5.25 -10.11
CA VAL A 104 -7.07 -4.11 -9.41
C VAL A 104 -7.66 -3.15 -10.43
N ASP A 105 -8.91 -2.75 -10.22
CA ASP A 105 -9.54 -1.68 -11.00
C ASP A 105 -8.96 -0.32 -10.56
N VAL A 106 -7.96 0.15 -11.31
CA VAL A 106 -7.28 1.42 -11.03
C VAL A 106 -8.19 2.64 -11.12
N THR A 107 -9.36 2.54 -11.75
CA THR A 107 -10.31 3.65 -11.87
C THR A 107 -10.97 4.02 -10.55
N LYS A 108 -10.98 3.10 -9.57
CA LYS A 108 -11.47 3.34 -8.21
C LYS A 108 -10.54 4.21 -7.37
N PHE A 109 -9.32 4.50 -7.85
CA PHE A 109 -8.32 5.25 -7.12
C PHE A 109 -8.03 6.58 -7.80
N GLY A 110 -7.79 7.60 -6.99
CA GLY A 110 -7.21 8.85 -7.47
C GLY A 110 -5.69 8.74 -7.62
N LEU A 111 -5.07 7.98 -6.71
CA LEU A 111 -3.63 7.74 -6.74
C LEU A 111 -3.29 6.40 -6.11
N ILE A 112 -2.46 5.62 -6.80
CA ILE A 112 -1.79 4.44 -6.26
C ILE A 112 -0.28 4.71 -6.30
N TYR A 113 0.43 4.38 -5.24
CA TYR A 113 1.89 4.35 -5.28
C TYR A 113 2.44 3.04 -4.75
N ALA A 114 3.60 2.64 -5.26
CA ALA A 114 4.27 1.42 -4.86
C ALA A 114 5.79 1.54 -4.99
N GLY A 115 6.50 1.34 -3.89
CA GLY A 115 7.94 1.12 -3.93
C GLY A 115 8.24 -0.22 -4.61
N ALA A 116 9.08 -0.20 -5.65
CA ALA A 116 9.34 -1.38 -6.49
C ALA A 116 10.08 -2.52 -5.76
N GLN A 117 10.80 -2.20 -4.68
CA GLN A 117 11.75 -3.10 -4.01
C GLN A 117 11.15 -4.35 -3.36
N LYS A 118 9.83 -4.52 -3.38
CA LYS A 118 9.17 -5.70 -2.80
C LYS A 118 8.74 -6.70 -3.85
N ASN A 119 7.96 -6.28 -4.83
CA ASN A 119 7.33 -7.18 -5.78
C ASN A 119 7.67 -6.91 -7.26
N VAL A 120 8.46 -5.89 -7.57
CA VAL A 120 8.68 -5.45 -8.97
C VAL A 120 10.15 -5.43 -9.37
N ALA A 121 11.04 -4.82 -8.57
CA ALA A 121 12.42 -4.56 -8.94
C ALA A 121 13.31 -4.37 -7.71
N PRO A 122 14.64 -4.21 -7.85
CA PRO A 122 15.50 -3.68 -6.78
C PRO A 122 15.07 -2.28 -6.34
N ALA A 123 15.54 -1.86 -5.15
CA ALA A 123 15.28 -0.53 -4.61
C ALA A 123 15.75 0.59 -5.56
N GLY A 124 15.04 1.72 -5.53
CA GLY A 124 15.38 2.93 -6.29
C GLY A 124 14.27 3.44 -7.22
N VAL A 125 13.20 2.66 -7.41
CA VAL A 125 12.03 3.05 -8.23
C VAL A 125 10.78 3.08 -7.35
N THR A 126 9.94 4.08 -7.57
CA THR A 126 8.57 4.10 -7.07
C THR A 126 7.62 4.25 -8.26
N ILE A 127 6.68 3.33 -8.38
CA ILE A 127 5.60 3.40 -9.37
C ILE A 127 4.53 4.32 -8.81
N VAL A 128 4.03 5.24 -9.63
CA VAL A 128 2.90 6.12 -9.30
C VAL A 128 1.88 6.06 -10.43
N ILE A 129 0.67 5.67 -10.10
CA ILE A 129 -0.49 5.72 -10.99
C ILE A 129 -1.39 6.82 -10.44
N VAL A 130 -1.55 7.89 -11.18
CA VAL A 130 -2.30 9.07 -10.73
C VAL A 130 -3.31 9.51 -11.78
N ARG A 131 -4.49 9.85 -11.33
CA ARG A 131 -5.55 10.39 -12.19
C ARG A 131 -5.12 11.76 -12.75
N LYS A 132 -5.31 11.97 -14.04
CA LYS A 132 -4.76 13.14 -14.78
C LYS A 132 -5.21 14.49 -14.21
N ASP A 133 -6.45 14.58 -13.75
CA ASP A 133 -7.02 15.81 -13.18
C ASP A 133 -6.41 16.22 -11.82
N LEU A 134 -5.66 15.32 -11.19
CA LEU A 134 -4.95 15.58 -9.94
C LEU A 134 -3.52 16.12 -10.15
N VAL A 135 -3.01 16.03 -11.37
CA VAL A 135 -1.65 16.48 -11.70
C VAL A 135 -1.63 18.00 -11.90
N GLY A 136 -0.63 18.66 -11.32
CA GLY A 136 -0.44 20.12 -11.49
C GLY A 136 -1.22 20.99 -10.51
N LYS A 137 -1.69 20.42 -9.41
CA LYS A 137 -2.38 21.15 -8.34
C LYS A 137 -1.48 21.48 -7.15
N ALA A 138 -0.22 21.04 -7.17
CA ALA A 138 0.72 21.32 -6.09
C ALA A 138 0.96 22.84 -5.93
N PRO A 139 1.15 23.34 -4.69
CA PRO A 139 1.48 24.75 -4.43
C PRO A 139 2.73 25.21 -5.20
N ALA A 140 2.77 26.48 -5.58
CA ALA A 140 3.86 27.04 -6.40
C ALA A 140 5.26 26.95 -5.75
N ASN A 141 5.32 26.85 -4.43
CA ASN A 141 6.56 26.69 -3.66
C ASN A 141 6.95 25.21 -3.45
N THR A 142 6.27 24.27 -4.09
CA THR A 142 6.61 22.84 -4.02
C THR A 142 7.97 22.60 -4.63
N PRO A 143 8.87 21.88 -3.93
CA PRO A 143 10.14 21.48 -4.53
C PRO A 143 9.90 20.72 -5.84
N VAL A 144 10.61 21.09 -6.90
CA VAL A 144 10.37 20.64 -8.27
C VAL A 144 10.31 19.12 -8.41
N TYR A 145 11.10 18.37 -7.62
CA TYR A 145 11.14 16.91 -7.67
C TYR A 145 9.98 16.24 -6.92
N LEU A 146 9.25 16.98 -6.09
CA LEU A 146 8.09 16.48 -5.36
C LEU A 146 6.76 16.81 -6.06
N ASP A 147 6.78 17.52 -7.18
CA ASP A 147 5.61 17.85 -7.98
C ASP A 147 5.35 16.78 -9.05
N TYR A 148 4.17 16.16 -9.03
CA TYR A 148 3.75 15.17 -10.04
C TYR A 148 3.73 15.74 -11.45
N ALA A 149 3.44 17.04 -11.63
CA ALA A 149 3.46 17.68 -12.95
C ALA A 149 4.85 17.67 -13.58
N THR A 150 5.90 17.83 -12.79
CA THR A 150 7.28 17.73 -13.25
C THR A 150 7.58 16.34 -13.82
N HIS A 151 7.18 15.28 -13.11
CA HIS A 151 7.38 13.91 -13.55
C HIS A 151 6.55 13.59 -14.79
N ALA A 152 5.28 13.97 -14.82
CA ALA A 152 4.40 13.77 -15.96
C ALA A 152 4.94 14.47 -17.22
N LYS A 153 5.34 15.74 -17.10
CA LYS A 153 5.88 16.54 -18.23
C LYS A 153 7.21 16.01 -18.77
N LYS A 154 8.02 15.39 -17.91
CA LYS A 154 9.37 14.91 -18.25
C LYS A 154 9.44 13.41 -18.50
N GLY A 155 8.30 12.71 -18.62
CA GLY A 155 8.26 11.26 -18.81
C GLY A 155 9.02 10.50 -17.72
N SER A 156 8.91 10.97 -16.47
CA SER A 156 9.62 10.46 -15.28
C SER A 156 11.15 10.59 -15.31
N MET A 157 11.71 11.34 -16.26
CA MET A 157 13.16 11.53 -16.45
C MET A 157 13.55 13.00 -16.25
N TYR A 158 13.08 13.63 -15.19
CA TYR A 158 13.51 15.00 -14.85
C TYR A 158 15.00 15.03 -14.48
N ASN A 159 15.44 14.09 -13.66
CA ASN A 159 16.84 13.81 -13.37
C ASN A 159 17.24 12.46 -13.99
N THR A 160 18.52 12.12 -13.94
CA THR A 160 19.02 10.82 -14.39
C THR A 160 18.29 9.68 -13.66
N PRO A 161 17.58 8.81 -14.38
CA PRO A 161 16.80 7.75 -13.76
C PRO A 161 17.68 6.60 -13.28
N PRO A 162 17.21 5.80 -12.30
CA PRO A 162 17.91 4.59 -11.85
C PRO A 162 17.71 3.47 -12.89
N CYS A 163 18.59 3.44 -13.91
CA CYS A 163 18.44 2.59 -15.08
C CYS A 163 18.30 1.10 -14.76
N TYR A 164 19.12 0.57 -13.83
CA TYR A 164 19.10 -0.86 -13.51
C TYR A 164 17.78 -1.33 -12.90
N PRO A 165 17.22 -0.70 -11.85
CA PRO A 165 15.89 -1.09 -11.35
C PRO A 165 14.77 -0.94 -12.37
N ILE A 166 14.83 0.07 -13.25
CA ILE A 166 13.84 0.23 -14.34
C ILE A 166 13.94 -0.91 -15.34
N TYR A 167 15.16 -1.30 -15.72
CA TYR A 167 15.39 -2.44 -16.61
C TYR A 167 14.83 -3.73 -15.99
N ILE A 168 15.15 -4.02 -14.72
CA ILE A 168 14.64 -5.20 -14.03
C ILE A 168 13.11 -5.18 -13.91
N ALA A 169 12.50 -4.02 -13.62
CA ALA A 169 11.05 -3.88 -13.62
C ALA A 169 10.45 -4.28 -14.99
N GLY A 170 11.07 -3.83 -16.07
CA GLY A 170 10.68 -4.23 -17.43
C GLY A 170 10.77 -5.75 -17.66
N GLU A 171 11.82 -6.40 -17.18
CA GLU A 171 11.97 -7.86 -17.29
C GLU A 171 10.92 -8.61 -16.43
N VAL A 172 10.61 -8.11 -15.23
CA VAL A 172 9.52 -8.65 -14.39
C VAL A 172 8.16 -8.54 -15.12
N PHE A 173 7.87 -7.40 -15.72
CA PHE A 173 6.61 -7.23 -16.48
C PHE A 173 6.53 -8.21 -17.67
N LYS A 174 7.62 -8.40 -18.42
CA LYS A 174 7.69 -9.39 -19.50
C LYS A 174 7.50 -10.81 -18.96
N TYR A 175 8.14 -11.14 -17.83
CA TYR A 175 7.98 -12.43 -17.17
C TYR A 175 6.53 -12.70 -16.78
N LEU A 176 5.85 -11.74 -16.14
CA LEU A 176 4.44 -11.84 -15.78
C LEU A 176 3.57 -12.09 -17.02
N LEU A 177 3.72 -11.26 -18.05
CA LEU A 177 2.96 -11.41 -19.29
C LEU A 177 3.18 -12.78 -19.94
N LYS A 178 4.43 -13.24 -20.02
CA LYS A 178 4.78 -14.55 -20.61
C LYS A 178 4.17 -15.71 -19.84
N ASN A 179 3.94 -15.57 -18.52
CA ASN A 179 3.42 -16.62 -17.66
C ASN A 179 1.91 -16.52 -17.40
N GLY A 180 1.17 -15.79 -18.23
CA GLY A 180 -0.29 -15.70 -18.15
C GLY A 180 -0.81 -14.48 -17.41
N GLY A 181 0.05 -13.51 -17.08
CA GLY A 181 -0.31 -12.24 -16.46
C GLY A 181 -0.54 -12.31 -14.96
N VAL A 182 -1.09 -11.23 -14.44
CA VAL A 182 -1.37 -11.06 -13.01
C VAL A 182 -2.37 -12.09 -12.50
N LYS A 183 -3.38 -12.45 -13.30
CA LYS A 183 -4.39 -13.44 -12.91
C LYS A 183 -3.77 -14.80 -12.56
N VAL A 184 -2.92 -15.34 -13.43
CA VAL A 184 -2.27 -16.64 -13.19
C VAL A 184 -1.26 -16.54 -12.04
N THR A 185 -0.60 -15.40 -11.88
CA THR A 185 0.28 -15.17 -10.73
C THR A 185 -0.51 -15.18 -9.43
N HIS A 186 -1.65 -14.50 -9.39
CA HIS A 186 -2.55 -14.50 -8.24
C HIS A 186 -3.02 -15.92 -7.86
N GLU A 187 -3.43 -16.74 -8.83
CA GLU A 187 -3.83 -18.14 -8.58
C GLU A 187 -2.70 -18.93 -7.89
N ARG A 188 -1.45 -18.76 -8.32
CA ARG A 188 -0.28 -19.38 -7.69
C ARG A 188 0.02 -18.83 -6.30
N ASP A 189 -0.20 -17.52 -6.08
CA ASP A 189 -0.01 -16.90 -4.77
C ASP A 189 -1.07 -17.39 -3.78
N VAL A 190 -2.31 -17.57 -4.21
CA VAL A 190 -3.37 -18.21 -3.43
C VAL A 190 -3.00 -19.64 -3.04
N GLU A 191 -2.50 -20.45 -3.98
CA GLU A 191 -2.06 -21.83 -3.72
C GLU A 191 -0.94 -21.87 -2.68
N LYS A 192 0.10 -21.06 -2.84
CA LYS A 192 1.24 -20.97 -1.89
C LYS A 192 0.80 -20.51 -0.51
N ALA A 193 -0.04 -19.45 -0.45
CA ALA A 193 -0.55 -18.93 0.80
C ALA A 193 -1.42 -19.95 1.54
N ASN A 194 -2.31 -20.64 0.82
CA ASN A 194 -3.16 -21.68 1.39
C ASN A 194 -2.37 -22.88 1.94
N LEU A 195 -1.25 -23.24 1.29
CA LEU A 195 -0.37 -24.28 1.80
C LEU A 195 0.18 -23.91 3.18
N LEU A 196 0.69 -22.68 3.33
CA LEU A 196 1.28 -22.23 4.59
C LEU A 196 0.21 -21.95 5.66
N TYR A 197 -0.85 -21.21 5.32
CA TYR A 197 -1.95 -20.96 6.27
C TYR A 197 -2.64 -22.27 6.70
N GLY A 198 -2.80 -23.24 5.78
CA GLY A 198 -3.36 -24.54 6.11
C GLY A 198 -2.51 -25.33 7.11
N TYR A 199 -1.20 -25.14 7.12
CA TYR A 199 -0.32 -25.66 8.15
C TYR A 199 -0.45 -24.87 9.46
N LEU A 200 -0.37 -23.54 9.39
CA LEU A 200 -0.41 -22.66 10.57
C LEU A 200 -1.74 -22.79 11.33
N ASP A 201 -2.85 -22.92 10.65
CA ASP A 201 -4.18 -23.06 11.27
C ASP A 201 -4.37 -24.38 12.03
N LYS A 202 -3.52 -25.39 11.77
CA LYS A 202 -3.52 -26.68 12.47
C LYS A 202 -2.37 -26.81 13.46
N SER A 203 -1.43 -25.88 13.44
CA SER A 203 -0.24 -25.92 14.29
C SER A 203 -0.60 -25.60 15.75
N GLU A 204 -0.10 -26.39 16.68
CA GLU A 204 -0.18 -26.08 18.09
C GLU A 204 0.86 -25.04 18.51
N MET A 205 1.99 -24.98 17.80
CA MET A 205 3.13 -24.12 18.08
C MET A 205 3.01 -22.75 17.41
N PHE A 206 2.64 -22.69 16.12
CA PHE A 206 2.61 -21.45 15.34
C PHE A 206 1.19 -20.98 15.13
N LYS A 207 0.97 -19.70 15.32
CA LYS A 207 -0.36 -19.06 15.19
C LYS A 207 -0.28 -17.89 14.21
N PRO A 208 -1.14 -17.86 13.19
CA PRO A 208 -1.27 -16.68 12.34
C PRO A 208 -1.63 -15.45 13.18
N SER A 209 -1.01 -14.31 12.85
CA SER A 209 -1.23 -13.05 13.58
C SER A 209 -2.47 -12.29 13.13
N VAL A 210 -3.10 -12.72 12.01
CA VAL A 210 -4.15 -11.96 11.30
C VAL A 210 -5.45 -12.75 11.24
N ALA A 211 -6.58 -12.05 11.40
CA ALA A 211 -7.92 -12.59 11.17
C ALA A 211 -8.04 -13.18 9.75
N LYS A 212 -8.74 -14.31 9.62
CA LYS A 212 -8.75 -15.10 8.36
C LYS A 212 -9.18 -14.30 7.14
N GLU A 213 -10.18 -13.43 7.33
CA GLU A 213 -10.75 -12.58 6.28
C GLU A 213 -9.82 -11.47 5.80
N ASP A 214 -8.79 -11.12 6.56
CA ASP A 214 -7.89 -10.00 6.25
C ASP A 214 -6.44 -10.46 6.00
N ARG A 215 -6.23 -11.76 5.79
CA ARG A 215 -4.90 -12.33 5.58
C ARG A 215 -4.30 -11.94 4.23
N SER A 216 -3.06 -11.45 4.28
CA SER A 216 -2.27 -11.20 3.08
C SER A 216 -1.81 -12.50 2.41
N LEU A 217 -1.90 -12.56 1.08
CA LEU A 217 -1.27 -13.61 0.28
C LEU A 217 0.24 -13.37 0.09
N MET A 218 0.69 -12.13 0.30
CA MET A 218 2.07 -11.70 0.05
C MET A 218 2.94 -11.73 1.30
N ASN A 219 2.36 -11.53 2.49
CA ASN A 219 3.07 -11.41 3.75
C ASN A 219 2.36 -12.26 4.81
N ILE A 220 2.75 -13.53 4.93
CA ILE A 220 2.18 -14.45 5.88
C ILE A 220 2.94 -14.32 7.19
N THR A 221 2.30 -13.76 8.21
CA THR A 221 2.88 -13.51 9.53
C THR A 221 2.34 -14.49 10.55
N PHE A 222 3.21 -14.93 11.44
CA PHE A 222 2.86 -15.84 12.53
C PHE A 222 3.80 -15.66 13.72
N VAL A 223 3.36 -16.11 14.88
CA VAL A 223 4.09 -16.11 16.15
C VAL A 223 3.92 -17.46 16.83
N THR A 224 4.77 -17.76 17.80
CA THR A 224 4.58 -18.94 18.68
C THR A 224 3.64 -18.63 19.86
N GLY A 225 3.47 -17.33 20.17
CA GLY A 225 2.76 -16.87 21.35
C GLY A 225 3.64 -16.79 22.60
N ASP A 226 4.93 -17.17 22.49
CA ASP A 226 5.97 -16.99 23.50
C ASP A 226 7.12 -16.17 22.91
N PRO A 227 7.36 -14.94 23.40
CA PRO A 227 8.41 -14.07 22.87
C PRO A 227 9.84 -14.65 22.93
N GLU A 228 10.14 -15.50 23.93
CA GLU A 228 11.44 -16.13 24.02
C GLU A 228 11.60 -17.28 23.02
N LEU A 229 10.51 -17.98 22.74
CA LEU A 229 10.49 -19.00 21.69
C LEU A 229 10.56 -18.37 20.31
N ASP A 230 9.86 -17.23 20.08
CA ASP A 230 9.96 -16.46 18.84
C ASP A 230 11.40 -16.01 18.56
N LYS A 231 12.09 -15.50 19.59
CA LYS A 231 13.51 -15.13 19.49
C LYS A 231 14.40 -16.32 19.11
N LYS A 232 14.19 -17.46 19.75
CA LYS A 232 14.94 -18.69 19.46
C LYS A 232 14.68 -19.17 18.03
N PHE A 233 13.43 -19.15 17.60
CA PHE A 233 13.04 -19.54 16.24
C PHE A 233 13.68 -18.64 15.18
N ILE A 234 13.73 -17.31 15.42
CA ILE A 234 14.36 -16.33 14.50
C ILE A 234 15.89 -16.50 14.47
N ALA A 235 16.49 -16.92 15.58
CA ALA A 235 17.95 -17.06 15.66
C ALA A 235 18.49 -18.32 14.98
N GLY A 236 17.62 -19.26 14.57
CA GLY A 236 17.97 -20.49 13.85
C GLY A 236 17.97 -21.71 14.65
#